data_2fb7d073c242f72c8be479c2e88f92c5
#
_entry.id   2fb7d073c242f72c8be479c2e88f92c5
#
_cell.length_a   1.000
_cell.length_b   1.000
_cell.length_c   1.000
_cell.angle_alpha   90.00
_cell.angle_beta   90.00
_cell.angle_gamma   90.00
#
_symmetry.space_group_name_H-M   'P 1'
#
loop_
_entity.id
_entity.type
_entity.pdbx_description
1 polymer ?
#
loop_
_entity_poly.entity_id
_entity_poly.type
_entity_poly.pdbx_seq_one_letter_code
_entity_poly.pdbx_strand_id
1 'polypeptide(L)'
;MASQPLPFFTITLILLLITCANGVNGGGPQFSYLGPSGPQKWGNLSPAYSACSHGRFQSPVNIVKSTCVSGRHLKPLDVEYNLAANATLVDNLFNVAMKFDGNVGVLRLNNKNFSFLQMHWHSPSEHQLDGVRLDAELHLVHKAVDGAIAVVAVLYRYGHPDPLLTKIQSKLAQLMKVVHSSSHEQAQVAIGTITTKQIRKHTRKYYRYVGSFSTPPCTEGVIWNILGKVRSISREQVDALKAPLVWGCKSNSRPVQPLNGRKIEMYDV
;
A
#
# COMPACT_ATOMS: atom_id res chain seq x y z
N MET A 1 -39.89 -24.34 28.49
CA MET A 1 -38.46 -23.93 28.48
C MET A 1 -38.19 -23.37 27.07
N ALA A 2 -38.24 -22.03 26.95
CA ALA A 2 -38.05 -21.34 25.68
C ALA A 2 -36.57 -20.98 25.56
N SER A 3 -35.91 -21.49 24.52
CA SER A 3 -34.53 -21.13 24.17
C SER A 3 -34.50 -19.76 23.51
N GLN A 4 -33.78 -18.83 24.12
CA GLN A 4 -33.53 -17.52 23.53
C GLN A 4 -32.48 -17.64 22.44
N PRO A 5 -32.63 -16.94 21.28
CA PRO A 5 -31.60 -16.89 20.26
C PRO A 5 -30.49 -15.92 20.67
N LEU A 6 -29.23 -16.34 20.48
CA LEU A 6 -28.03 -15.53 20.62
C LEU A 6 -28.02 -14.39 19.59
N PRO A 7 -27.57 -13.19 19.96
CA PRO A 7 -27.49 -12.09 19.01
C PRO A 7 -26.36 -12.32 17.99
N PHE A 8 -26.74 -12.29 16.71
CA PHE A 8 -25.77 -12.19 15.61
C PHE A 8 -25.06 -10.85 15.70
N PHE A 9 -23.78 -10.85 16.10
CA PHE A 9 -22.92 -9.70 15.92
C PHE A 9 -22.60 -9.60 14.42
N THR A 10 -23.30 -8.71 13.73
CA THR A 10 -22.91 -8.25 12.40
C THR A 10 -21.60 -7.48 12.54
N ILE A 11 -20.49 -8.11 12.16
CA ILE A 11 -19.21 -7.43 12.02
C ILE A 11 -19.34 -6.49 10.82
N THR A 12 -19.66 -5.24 11.11
CA THR A 12 -19.63 -4.15 10.12
C THR A 12 -18.18 -3.97 9.68
N LEU A 13 -17.89 -4.41 8.45
CA LEU A 13 -16.60 -4.25 7.79
C LEU A 13 -16.38 -2.74 7.57
N ILE A 14 -15.72 -2.07 8.51
CA ILE A 14 -15.33 -0.66 8.33
C ILE A 14 -14.22 -0.63 7.29
N LEU A 15 -14.62 -0.48 6.02
CA LEU A 15 -13.74 -0.08 4.94
C LEU A 15 -13.34 1.38 5.23
N LEU A 16 -12.12 1.58 5.75
CA LEU A 16 -11.58 2.93 5.92
C LEU A 16 -11.28 3.51 4.52
N LEU A 17 -12.29 4.15 3.95
CA LEU A 17 -12.18 4.97 2.75
C LEU A 17 -11.74 6.36 3.20
N ILE A 18 -10.47 6.68 3.01
CA ILE A 18 -9.91 7.99 3.35
C ILE A 18 -9.75 8.78 2.06
N THR A 19 -10.40 9.93 1.95
CA THR A 19 -10.44 10.77 0.76
C THR A 19 -9.55 12.01 0.90
N CYS A 20 -8.87 12.40 -0.16
CA CYS A 20 -8.13 13.68 -0.27
C CYS A 20 -8.98 14.85 -0.84
N ALA A 21 -10.30 14.68 -1.00
CA ALA A 21 -11.15 15.68 -1.64
C ALA A 21 -11.70 16.73 -0.66
N ASN A 22 -11.97 17.93 -1.16
CA ASN A 22 -12.63 19.00 -0.40
C ASN A 22 -14.11 18.69 -0.19
N GLY A 23 -14.49 18.65 1.06
CA GLY A 23 -15.83 18.68 1.65
C GLY A 23 -17.01 18.10 0.89
N VAL A 24 -17.66 17.09 1.45
CA VAL A 24 -19.10 17.09 1.84
C VAL A 24 -19.39 15.74 2.52
N ASN A 25 -19.92 15.85 3.75
CA ASN A 25 -20.68 14.88 4.55
C ASN A 25 -20.40 13.38 4.40
N GLY A 26 -19.54 12.83 5.28
CA GLY A 26 -19.45 11.39 5.46
C GLY A 26 -18.10 10.89 5.96
N GLY A 27 -17.74 11.20 7.23
CA GLY A 27 -16.81 10.35 7.94
C GLY A 27 -15.32 10.67 7.84
N GLY A 28 -14.82 11.47 8.74
CA GLY A 28 -13.40 11.64 9.07
C GLY A 28 -12.73 12.82 8.41
N PRO A 29 -11.73 13.42 9.07
CA PRO A 29 -10.97 14.53 8.50
C PRO A 29 -10.12 14.03 7.34
N GLN A 30 -10.16 14.82 6.26
CA GLN A 30 -9.40 14.55 5.04
C GLN A 30 -7.92 14.84 5.27
N PHE A 31 -7.06 14.08 4.62
CA PHE A 31 -5.63 14.34 4.60
C PHE A 31 -5.13 14.54 3.15
N SER A 32 -4.00 15.19 3.02
CA SER A 32 -3.26 15.29 1.76
C SER A 32 -1.77 15.03 2.01
N TYR A 33 -0.97 15.18 0.98
CA TYR A 33 0.50 15.11 1.12
C TYR A 33 1.15 16.50 1.11
N LEU A 34 0.35 17.57 0.97
CA LEU A 34 0.81 18.95 0.90
C LEU A 34 0.00 19.86 1.84
N GLY A 35 0.61 20.98 2.23
CA GLY A 35 -0.06 22.08 2.94
C GLY A 35 -0.57 21.71 4.35
N PRO A 36 -1.67 22.36 4.79
CA PRO A 36 -2.17 22.25 6.16
C PRO A 36 -2.64 20.85 6.57
N SER A 37 -3.01 20.01 5.60
CA SER A 37 -3.42 18.61 5.81
C SER A 37 -2.35 17.59 5.41
N GLY A 38 -1.10 18.04 5.23
CA GLY A 38 0.05 17.20 4.88
C GLY A 38 0.59 16.34 6.03
N PRO A 39 1.57 15.46 5.76
CA PRO A 39 2.02 14.42 6.68
C PRO A 39 2.46 14.90 8.06
N GLN A 40 3.02 16.10 8.16
CA GLN A 40 3.45 16.68 9.44
C GLN A 40 2.27 17.10 10.34
N LYS A 41 1.06 17.19 9.79
CA LYS A 41 -0.16 17.61 10.48
C LYS A 41 -1.16 16.48 10.67
N TRP A 42 -0.94 15.29 10.09
CA TRP A 42 -1.90 14.19 10.12
C TRP A 42 -2.40 13.84 11.52
N GLY A 43 -1.49 13.76 12.50
CA GLY A 43 -1.88 13.43 13.88
C GLY A 43 -2.78 14.45 14.56
N ASN A 44 -2.86 15.67 14.02
CA ASN A 44 -3.70 16.76 14.53
C ASN A 44 -5.02 16.89 13.77
N LEU A 45 -5.20 16.17 12.66
CA LEU A 45 -6.42 16.25 11.84
C LEU A 45 -7.60 15.54 12.51
N SER A 46 -7.33 14.54 13.34
CA SER A 46 -8.32 13.78 14.08
C SER A 46 -7.70 13.09 15.29
N PRO A 47 -8.40 12.93 16.40
CA PRO A 47 -7.96 12.08 17.51
C PRO A 47 -7.66 10.64 17.07
N ALA A 48 -8.40 10.11 16.08
CA ALA A 48 -8.16 8.79 15.49
C ALA A 48 -6.80 8.69 14.75
N TYR A 49 -6.17 9.81 14.41
CA TYR A 49 -4.90 9.85 13.68
C TYR A 49 -3.70 10.14 14.60
N SER A 50 -3.89 10.13 15.91
CA SER A 50 -2.83 10.45 16.89
C SER A 50 -1.56 9.63 16.69
N ALA A 51 -1.67 8.36 16.27
CA ALA A 51 -0.51 7.51 15.97
C ALA A 51 0.40 8.09 14.87
N CYS A 52 -0.11 8.93 13.96
CA CYS A 52 0.71 9.56 12.92
C CYS A 52 1.77 10.51 13.49
N SER A 53 1.53 11.11 14.67
CA SER A 53 2.46 12.01 15.36
C SER A 53 3.12 11.39 16.60
N HIS A 54 2.42 10.51 17.32
CA HIS A 54 2.87 9.98 18.61
C HIS A 54 3.32 8.52 18.54
N GLY A 55 3.07 7.82 17.42
CA GLY A 55 3.51 6.45 17.21
C GLY A 55 5.03 6.34 17.20
N ARG A 56 5.55 5.26 17.77
CA ARG A 56 6.99 5.02 17.89
C ARG A 56 7.53 4.12 16.77
N PHE A 57 6.67 3.30 16.18
CA PHE A 57 7.05 2.33 15.16
C PHE A 57 6.45 2.68 13.79
N GLN A 58 6.66 3.92 13.40
CA GLN A 58 6.05 4.48 12.20
C GLN A 58 6.78 4.08 10.90
N SER A 59 6.05 4.13 9.78
CA SER A 59 6.52 3.89 8.41
C SER A 59 6.24 5.10 7.52
N PRO A 60 6.98 5.24 6.39
CA PRO A 60 8.10 4.42 5.90
C PRO A 60 9.40 4.69 6.65
N VAL A 61 10.46 3.92 6.35
CA VAL A 61 11.81 4.13 6.93
C VAL A 61 12.88 4.21 5.84
N ASN A 62 14.04 4.76 6.18
CA ASN A 62 15.25 4.63 5.38
C ASN A 62 15.96 3.30 5.72
N ILE A 63 16.20 2.46 4.72
CA ILE A 63 16.93 1.20 4.86
C ILE A 63 18.39 1.48 4.59
N VAL A 64 19.20 1.57 5.64
CA VAL A 64 20.66 1.70 5.53
C VAL A 64 21.23 0.28 5.51
N LYS A 65 21.67 -0.19 4.36
CA LYS A 65 22.05 -1.60 4.15
C LYS A 65 23.18 -2.06 5.07
N SER A 66 24.14 -1.20 5.37
CA SER A 66 25.26 -1.50 6.26
C SER A 66 24.86 -1.71 7.72
N THR A 67 23.70 -1.21 8.14
CA THR A 67 23.16 -1.35 9.51
C THR A 67 22.11 -2.44 9.64
N CYS A 68 21.73 -3.09 8.53
CA CYS A 68 20.79 -4.20 8.56
C CYS A 68 21.42 -5.40 9.27
N VAL A 69 20.62 -6.06 10.12
CA VAL A 69 21.06 -7.27 10.81
C VAL A 69 20.71 -8.52 9.96
N SER A 70 21.54 -9.56 10.06
CA SER A 70 21.23 -10.82 9.39
C SER A 70 19.99 -11.48 9.99
N GLY A 71 18.98 -11.67 9.16
CA GLY A 71 17.73 -12.36 9.51
C GLY A 71 17.86 -13.87 9.36
N ARG A 72 18.73 -14.54 10.14
CA ARG A 72 19.00 -15.99 10.01
C ARG A 72 17.76 -16.87 10.15
N HIS A 73 16.73 -16.40 10.83
CA HIS A 73 15.44 -17.07 10.99
C HIS A 73 14.48 -16.78 9.84
N LEU A 74 14.77 -15.78 9.00
CA LEU A 74 13.95 -15.44 7.86
C LEU A 74 14.07 -16.54 6.79
N LYS A 75 12.96 -16.78 6.09
CA LYS A 75 12.86 -17.73 4.98
C LYS A 75 12.56 -16.96 3.69
N PRO A 76 12.72 -17.59 2.51
CA PRO A 76 12.18 -17.02 1.28
C PRO A 76 10.72 -16.58 1.48
N LEU A 77 10.32 -15.49 0.84
CA LEU A 77 8.91 -15.08 0.86
C LEU A 77 8.07 -16.15 0.16
N ASP A 78 7.25 -16.83 0.95
CA ASP A 78 6.33 -17.85 0.46
C ASP A 78 5.03 -17.17 0.03
N VAL A 79 4.92 -16.97 -1.28
CA VAL A 79 3.77 -16.30 -1.92
C VAL A 79 3.13 -17.29 -2.89
N GLU A 80 1.87 -17.62 -2.65
CA GLU A 80 1.04 -18.43 -3.52
C GLU A 80 -0.15 -17.61 -3.99
N TYR A 81 -0.14 -17.19 -5.25
CA TYR A 81 -1.24 -16.48 -5.88
C TYR A 81 -1.89 -17.36 -6.95
N ASN A 82 -3.22 -17.30 -7.05
CA ASN A 82 -3.99 -17.94 -8.11
C ASN A 82 -3.51 -17.50 -9.49
N LEU A 83 -3.74 -18.32 -10.51
CA LEU A 83 -3.23 -18.05 -11.86
C LEU A 83 -3.80 -16.77 -12.48
N ALA A 84 -5.08 -16.48 -12.21
CA ALA A 84 -5.75 -15.30 -12.72
C ALA A 84 -6.91 -14.88 -11.78
N ALA A 85 -7.28 -13.61 -11.81
CA ALA A 85 -8.43 -13.07 -11.10
C ALA A 85 -8.94 -11.81 -11.80
N ASN A 86 -10.24 -11.53 -11.67
CA ASN A 86 -10.80 -10.26 -12.09
C ASN A 86 -10.32 -9.14 -11.17
N ALA A 87 -10.05 -8.00 -11.78
CA ALA A 87 -9.52 -6.84 -11.09
C ALA A 87 -10.24 -5.55 -11.49
N THR A 88 -10.24 -4.62 -10.57
CA THR A 88 -10.78 -3.27 -10.71
C THR A 88 -9.74 -2.24 -10.29
N LEU A 89 -9.48 -1.26 -11.16
CA LEU A 89 -8.74 -0.05 -10.78
C LEU A 89 -9.66 0.87 -10.00
N VAL A 90 -9.12 1.45 -8.94
CA VAL A 90 -9.84 2.37 -8.05
C VAL A 90 -8.99 3.59 -7.81
N ASP A 91 -9.55 4.78 -8.02
CA ASP A 91 -8.97 6.01 -7.49
C ASP A 91 -9.40 6.18 -6.03
N ASN A 92 -8.46 6.02 -5.09
CA ASN A 92 -8.70 6.30 -3.69
C ASN A 92 -8.49 7.80 -3.36
N LEU A 93 -8.41 8.68 -4.35
CA LEU A 93 -8.10 10.11 -4.28
C LEU A 93 -6.65 10.41 -3.87
N PHE A 94 -6.01 9.58 -3.09
CA PHE A 94 -4.62 9.72 -2.63
C PHE A 94 -3.67 8.68 -3.23
N ASN A 95 -4.19 7.63 -3.84
CA ASN A 95 -3.42 6.66 -4.63
C ASN A 95 -4.33 5.94 -5.64
N VAL A 96 -3.72 5.39 -6.68
CA VAL A 96 -4.39 4.43 -7.56
C VAL A 96 -4.17 3.04 -6.97
N ALA A 97 -5.26 2.33 -6.73
CA ALA A 97 -5.25 0.96 -6.24
C ALA A 97 -5.82 -0.02 -7.27
N MET A 98 -5.43 -1.28 -7.15
CA MET A 98 -6.04 -2.40 -7.83
C MET A 98 -6.60 -3.36 -6.79
N LYS A 99 -7.91 -3.59 -6.85
CA LYS A 99 -8.64 -4.56 -6.04
C LYS A 99 -9.00 -5.77 -6.90
N PHE A 100 -9.19 -6.90 -6.27
CA PHE A 100 -9.51 -8.16 -6.95
C PHE A 100 -10.78 -8.76 -6.39
N ASP A 101 -11.50 -9.49 -7.24
CA ASP A 101 -12.67 -10.23 -6.83
C ASP A 101 -12.24 -11.54 -6.14
N GLY A 102 -12.69 -11.71 -4.91
CA GLY A 102 -12.39 -12.90 -4.11
C GLY A 102 -10.93 -13.00 -3.61
N ASN A 103 -10.56 -14.19 -3.18
CA ASN A 103 -9.20 -14.47 -2.69
C ASN A 103 -8.26 -14.80 -3.86
N VAL A 104 -7.30 -13.93 -4.11
CA VAL A 104 -6.26 -14.13 -5.16
C VAL A 104 -5.04 -14.89 -4.66
N GLY A 105 -4.97 -15.24 -3.37
CA GLY A 105 -3.88 -16.02 -2.83
C GLY A 105 -3.38 -15.54 -1.48
N VAL A 106 -2.28 -16.08 -1.04
CA VAL A 106 -1.74 -15.88 0.30
C VAL A 106 -0.25 -15.61 0.29
N LEU A 107 0.17 -14.80 1.25
CA LEU A 107 1.55 -14.69 1.71
C LEU A 107 1.66 -15.44 3.03
N ARG A 108 2.60 -16.40 3.14
CA ARG A 108 2.85 -17.14 4.38
C ARG A 108 4.07 -16.57 5.10
N LEU A 109 3.89 -16.14 6.34
CA LEU A 109 4.96 -15.63 7.20
C LEU A 109 4.84 -16.29 8.57
N ASN A 110 5.92 -16.90 9.05
CA ASN A 110 5.99 -17.49 10.40
C ASN A 110 4.79 -18.42 10.71
N ASN A 111 4.46 -19.33 9.79
CA ASN A 111 3.34 -20.26 9.85
C ASN A 111 1.94 -19.60 9.88
N LYS A 112 1.85 -18.31 9.53
CA LYS A 112 0.59 -17.57 9.45
C LYS A 112 0.27 -17.21 8.01
N ASN A 113 -0.98 -17.37 7.63
CA ASN A 113 -1.49 -17.03 6.31
C ASN A 113 -2.04 -15.60 6.32
N PHE A 114 -1.59 -14.81 5.34
CA PHE A 114 -2.08 -13.46 5.08
C PHE A 114 -2.69 -13.47 3.67
N SER A 115 -4.01 -13.37 3.59
CA SER A 115 -4.73 -13.29 2.31
C SER A 115 -4.42 -11.99 1.61
N PHE A 116 -4.22 -12.03 0.29
CA PHE A 116 -4.03 -10.83 -0.51
C PHE A 116 -5.29 -9.96 -0.45
N LEU A 117 -5.11 -8.67 -0.19
CA LEU A 117 -6.22 -7.72 -0.03
C LEU A 117 -6.33 -6.77 -1.23
N GLN A 118 -5.25 -6.08 -1.57
CA GLN A 118 -5.17 -5.10 -2.66
C GLN A 118 -3.72 -4.72 -2.93
N MET A 119 -3.48 -3.99 -4.02
CA MET A 119 -2.22 -3.36 -4.31
C MET A 119 -2.43 -1.90 -4.70
N HIS A 120 -1.42 -1.04 -4.44
CA HIS A 120 -1.47 0.38 -4.78
C HIS A 120 -0.08 0.95 -4.98
N TRP A 121 0.00 2.10 -5.64
CA TRP A 121 1.26 2.74 -5.99
C TRP A 121 1.45 4.09 -5.31
N HIS A 122 2.71 4.36 -5.01
CA HIS A 122 3.23 5.66 -4.56
C HIS A 122 4.26 6.18 -5.53
N SER A 123 4.31 7.51 -5.71
CA SER A 123 5.37 8.18 -6.43
C SER A 123 5.60 9.57 -5.84
N PRO A 124 6.89 9.84 -5.45
CA PRO A 124 8.07 8.97 -5.43
C PRO A 124 7.91 7.79 -4.44
N SER A 125 8.96 6.97 -4.22
CA SER A 125 8.92 5.89 -3.25
C SER A 125 8.73 6.42 -1.83
N GLU A 126 8.10 5.64 -0.97
CA GLU A 126 7.98 5.95 0.45
C GLU A 126 9.23 5.53 1.22
N HIS A 127 9.66 4.27 1.05
CA HIS A 127 10.93 3.81 1.60
C HIS A 127 12.12 4.39 0.83
N GLN A 128 13.24 4.54 1.55
CA GLN A 128 14.54 4.89 0.97
C GLN A 128 15.53 3.74 1.12
N LEU A 129 16.48 3.64 0.20
CA LEU A 129 17.63 2.75 0.28
C LEU A 129 18.91 3.60 0.38
N ASP A 130 19.64 3.47 1.48
CA ASP A 130 20.87 4.23 1.75
C ASP A 130 20.67 5.76 1.55
N GLY A 131 19.53 6.28 2.03
CA GLY A 131 19.16 7.69 1.91
C GLY A 131 18.59 8.09 0.54
N VAL A 132 18.58 7.19 -0.44
CA VAL A 132 18.07 7.49 -1.79
C VAL A 132 16.58 7.15 -1.88
N ARG A 133 15.77 8.17 -2.20
CA ARG A 133 14.37 8.00 -2.57
C ARG A 133 14.30 7.61 -4.04
N LEU A 134 13.54 6.58 -4.34
CA LEU A 134 13.36 6.06 -5.70
C LEU A 134 12.10 6.67 -6.36
N ASP A 135 11.88 6.35 -7.64
CA ASP A 135 10.88 7.05 -8.46
C ASP A 135 9.44 6.61 -8.21
N ALA A 136 9.26 5.35 -7.77
CA ALA A 136 7.95 4.82 -7.37
C ALA A 136 8.10 3.63 -6.42
N GLU A 137 6.98 3.29 -5.76
CA GLU A 137 6.88 2.13 -4.89
C GLU A 137 5.49 1.49 -5.03
N LEU A 138 5.44 0.17 -5.12
CA LEU A 138 4.21 -0.62 -5.14
C LEU A 138 4.08 -1.35 -3.82
N HIS A 139 2.92 -1.28 -3.20
CA HIS A 139 2.56 -2.04 -2.01
C HIS A 139 1.57 -3.16 -2.36
N LEU A 140 1.91 -4.39 -2.01
CA LEU A 140 1.04 -5.56 -2.05
C LEU A 140 0.59 -5.84 -0.63
N VAL A 141 -0.65 -5.49 -0.31
CA VAL A 141 -1.19 -5.55 1.05
C VAL A 141 -1.89 -6.88 1.29
N HIS A 142 -1.58 -7.51 2.41
CA HIS A 142 -2.14 -8.79 2.82
C HIS A 142 -2.66 -8.69 4.25
N LYS A 143 -3.72 -9.45 4.57
CA LYS A 143 -4.37 -9.46 5.87
C LYS A 143 -4.59 -10.88 6.36
N ALA A 144 -4.25 -11.13 7.61
CA ALA A 144 -4.55 -12.39 8.30
C ALA A 144 -5.95 -12.36 8.92
N VAL A 145 -6.45 -13.53 9.28
CA VAL A 145 -7.80 -13.69 9.86
C VAL A 145 -7.95 -12.92 11.17
N ASP A 146 -6.88 -12.82 11.97
CA ASP A 146 -6.85 -12.05 13.24
C ASP A 146 -6.66 -10.54 13.04
N GLY A 147 -6.68 -10.07 11.80
CA GLY A 147 -6.55 -8.66 11.45
C GLY A 147 -5.11 -8.16 11.26
N ALA A 148 -4.08 -8.98 11.54
CA ALA A 148 -2.69 -8.61 11.31
C ALA A 148 -2.44 -8.29 9.83
N ILE A 149 -1.56 -7.31 9.56
CA ILE A 149 -1.25 -6.83 8.21
C ILE A 149 0.20 -7.14 7.87
N ALA A 150 0.41 -7.63 6.66
CA ALA A 150 1.74 -7.75 6.06
C ALA A 150 1.75 -7.08 4.67
N VAL A 151 2.80 -6.33 4.39
CA VAL A 151 2.99 -5.66 3.11
C VAL A 151 4.27 -6.14 2.44
N VAL A 152 4.18 -6.41 1.14
CA VAL A 152 5.36 -6.60 0.29
C VAL A 152 5.51 -5.32 -0.54
N ALA A 153 6.64 -4.63 -0.38
CA ALA A 153 6.95 -3.40 -1.10
C ALA A 153 7.94 -3.65 -2.23
N VAL A 154 7.68 -3.10 -3.39
CA VAL A 154 8.50 -3.17 -4.59
C VAL A 154 8.94 -1.77 -4.96
N LEU A 155 10.25 -1.54 -4.98
CA LEU A 155 10.85 -0.26 -5.32
C LEU A 155 11.15 -0.18 -6.81
N TYR A 156 10.91 1.00 -7.40
CA TYR A 156 11.12 1.24 -8.82
C TYR A 156 12.05 2.42 -9.08
N ARG A 157 12.85 2.29 -10.14
CA ARG A 157 13.63 3.37 -10.76
C ARG A 157 13.16 3.59 -12.18
N TYR A 158 13.26 4.80 -12.68
CA TYR A 158 12.98 5.08 -14.08
C TYR A 158 13.83 4.23 -15.03
N GLY A 159 13.18 3.70 -16.06
CA GLY A 159 13.78 2.82 -17.04
C GLY A 159 12.72 2.19 -17.94
N HIS A 160 12.90 0.91 -18.25
CA HIS A 160 11.94 0.15 -19.05
C HIS A 160 10.56 0.09 -18.39
N PRO A 161 9.48 0.09 -19.17
CA PRO A 161 8.13 -0.01 -18.65
C PRO A 161 7.90 -1.28 -17.81
N ASP A 162 7.15 -1.14 -16.71
CA ASP A 162 6.67 -2.30 -15.93
C ASP A 162 5.60 -3.06 -16.74
N PRO A 163 5.72 -4.39 -16.90
CA PRO A 163 4.81 -5.17 -17.72
C PRO A 163 3.36 -5.16 -17.25
N LEU A 164 3.10 -5.07 -15.94
CA LEU A 164 1.73 -4.99 -15.42
C LEU A 164 1.10 -3.65 -15.79
N LEU A 165 1.82 -2.55 -15.58
CA LEU A 165 1.34 -1.22 -15.92
C LEU A 165 1.14 -1.05 -17.43
N THR A 166 2.00 -1.65 -18.26
CA THR A 166 1.80 -1.68 -19.72
C THR A 166 0.46 -2.35 -20.07
N LYS A 167 0.15 -3.47 -19.42
CA LYS A 167 -1.10 -4.21 -19.68
C LYS A 167 -2.36 -3.41 -19.31
N ILE A 168 -2.29 -2.58 -18.28
CA ILE A 168 -3.43 -1.81 -17.77
C ILE A 168 -3.42 -0.33 -18.19
N GLN A 169 -2.51 0.07 -19.05
CA GLN A 169 -2.32 1.49 -19.43
C GLN A 169 -3.59 2.14 -19.98
N SER A 170 -4.33 1.44 -20.85
CA SER A 170 -5.61 1.94 -21.38
C SER A 170 -6.67 2.12 -20.29
N LYS A 171 -6.64 1.26 -19.27
CA LYS A 171 -7.55 1.33 -18.12
C LYS A 171 -7.19 2.47 -17.16
N LEU A 172 -5.91 2.79 -16.99
CA LEU A 172 -5.47 4.00 -16.29
C LEU A 172 -5.96 5.27 -17.00
N ALA A 173 -5.83 5.32 -18.32
CA ALA A 173 -6.38 6.44 -19.11
C ALA A 173 -7.90 6.55 -19.01
N GLN A 174 -8.60 5.41 -18.95
CA GLN A 174 -10.06 5.39 -18.71
C GLN A 174 -10.39 5.88 -17.31
N LEU A 175 -9.66 5.45 -16.27
CA LEU A 175 -9.86 5.90 -14.89
C LEU A 175 -9.73 7.43 -14.77
N MET A 176 -8.70 8.02 -15.39
CA MET A 176 -8.52 9.47 -15.45
C MET A 176 -9.75 10.17 -16.05
N LYS A 177 -10.32 9.64 -17.16
CA LYS A 177 -11.52 10.22 -17.78
C LYS A 177 -12.72 10.14 -16.84
N VAL A 178 -12.91 9.01 -16.14
CA VAL A 178 -14.02 8.83 -15.19
C VAL A 178 -13.87 9.83 -14.03
N VAL A 179 -12.68 10.00 -13.47
CA VAL A 179 -12.43 11.00 -12.39
C VAL A 179 -12.80 12.41 -12.83
N HIS A 180 -12.46 12.80 -14.08
CA HIS A 180 -12.77 14.15 -14.58
C HIS A 180 -14.25 14.35 -14.89
N SER A 181 -15.02 13.28 -15.13
CA SER A 181 -16.45 13.36 -15.44
C SER A 181 -17.38 13.16 -14.24
N SER A 182 -16.86 12.63 -13.13
CA SER A 182 -17.64 12.38 -11.91
C SER A 182 -17.38 13.45 -10.86
N SER A 183 -18.46 13.94 -10.26
CA SER A 183 -18.41 14.87 -9.14
C SER A 183 -17.98 14.12 -7.87
N HIS A 184 -16.65 13.96 -7.64
CA HIS A 184 -16.06 13.58 -6.36
C HIS A 184 -16.40 12.19 -5.77
N GLU A 185 -16.98 11.27 -6.51
CA GLU A 185 -17.11 9.88 -6.10
C GLU A 185 -15.84 9.08 -6.42
N GLN A 186 -15.56 8.05 -5.63
CA GLN A 186 -14.44 7.15 -5.88
C GLN A 186 -14.58 6.47 -7.25
N ALA A 187 -13.81 6.94 -8.22
CA ALA A 187 -13.86 6.41 -9.58
C ALA A 187 -13.29 4.99 -9.63
N GLN A 188 -13.97 4.14 -10.42
CA GLN A 188 -13.60 2.74 -10.60
C GLN A 188 -13.67 2.34 -12.07
N VAL A 189 -12.75 1.48 -12.51
CA VAL A 189 -12.72 0.92 -13.85
C VAL A 189 -12.43 -0.56 -13.79
N ALA A 190 -13.33 -1.39 -14.30
CA ALA A 190 -13.10 -2.82 -14.43
C ALA A 190 -11.94 -3.10 -15.41
N ILE A 191 -10.94 -3.84 -14.97
CA ILE A 191 -9.83 -4.28 -15.81
C ILE A 191 -10.19 -5.56 -16.57
N GLY A 192 -11.00 -6.41 -15.96
CA GLY A 192 -11.22 -7.79 -16.34
C GLY A 192 -10.15 -8.71 -15.71
N THR A 193 -9.92 -9.86 -16.33
CA THR A 193 -9.03 -10.88 -15.78
C THR A 193 -7.55 -10.50 -15.93
N ILE A 194 -6.85 -10.49 -14.81
CA ILE A 194 -5.39 -10.26 -14.71
C ILE A 194 -4.71 -11.57 -14.33
N THR A 195 -3.61 -11.88 -15.02
CA THR A 195 -2.73 -12.99 -14.66
C THR A 195 -1.88 -12.58 -13.46
N THR A 196 -2.04 -13.25 -12.33
CA THR A 196 -1.34 -12.90 -11.08
C THR A 196 0.17 -13.15 -11.12
N LYS A 197 0.66 -13.92 -12.12
CA LYS A 197 2.11 -14.07 -12.39
C LYS A 197 2.82 -12.72 -12.51
N GLN A 198 2.14 -11.69 -13.03
CA GLN A 198 2.71 -10.35 -13.17
C GLN A 198 2.81 -9.60 -11.84
N ILE A 199 2.00 -9.99 -10.85
CA ILE A 199 2.00 -9.42 -9.49
C ILE A 199 3.07 -10.09 -8.65
N ARG A 200 3.27 -11.41 -8.82
CA ARG A 200 4.29 -12.17 -8.11
C ARG A 200 5.69 -11.69 -8.47
N LYS A 201 6.36 -11.04 -7.55
CA LYS A 201 7.72 -10.50 -7.74
C LYS A 201 8.69 -11.37 -6.95
N HIS A 202 9.46 -12.19 -7.67
CA HIS A 202 10.51 -12.99 -7.05
C HIS A 202 11.68 -12.13 -6.61
N THR A 203 12.27 -12.47 -5.47
CA THR A 203 13.49 -11.85 -4.97
C THR A 203 14.30 -12.88 -4.18
N ARG A 204 15.63 -12.76 -4.26
CA ARG A 204 16.56 -13.49 -3.40
C ARG A 204 16.90 -12.72 -2.13
N LYS A 205 16.56 -11.44 -2.09
CA LYS A 205 16.87 -10.52 -1.01
C LYS A 205 15.66 -9.67 -0.66
N TYR A 206 15.38 -9.53 0.63
CA TYR A 206 14.40 -8.57 1.13
C TYR A 206 14.80 -8.05 2.52
N TYR A 207 14.23 -6.91 2.88
CA TYR A 207 14.39 -6.29 4.19
C TYR A 207 13.07 -6.36 4.94
N ARG A 208 13.12 -6.75 6.22
CA ARG A 208 11.93 -6.87 7.07
C ARG A 208 12.04 -5.98 8.29
N TYR A 209 10.96 -5.31 8.63
CA TYR A 209 10.79 -4.63 9.90
C TYR A 209 9.30 -4.56 10.26
N VAL A 210 8.99 -4.26 11.54
CA VAL A 210 7.63 -3.95 11.97
C VAL A 210 7.46 -2.45 12.03
N GLY A 211 6.40 -1.96 11.39
CA GLY A 211 6.10 -0.55 11.26
C GLY A 211 4.61 -0.26 11.36
N SER A 212 4.14 0.71 10.58
CA SER A 212 2.75 1.17 10.56
C SER A 212 2.20 1.23 9.14
N PHE A 213 0.90 1.50 8.99
CA PHE A 213 0.43 2.10 7.75
C PHE A 213 1.14 3.44 7.53
N SER A 214 1.44 3.74 6.25
CA SER A 214 2.07 5.01 5.85
C SER A 214 1.06 6.13 5.57
N THR A 215 -0.23 5.85 5.76
CA THR A 215 -1.33 6.81 5.67
C THR A 215 -2.12 6.81 6.98
N PRO A 216 -2.84 7.90 7.30
CA PRO A 216 -3.77 7.91 8.43
C PRO A 216 -4.72 6.70 8.41
N PRO A 217 -4.97 6.08 9.57
CA PRO A 217 -4.63 6.51 10.93
C PRO A 217 -3.22 6.12 11.42
N CYS A 218 -2.30 5.66 10.55
CA CYS A 218 -0.93 5.30 10.86
C CYS A 218 -0.80 4.18 11.91
N THR A 219 -1.77 3.26 11.94
CA THR A 219 -1.83 2.14 12.88
C THR A 219 -0.57 1.29 12.77
N GLU A 220 0.05 1.01 13.92
CA GLU A 220 1.27 0.22 14.04
C GLU A 220 1.00 -1.29 14.01
N GLY A 221 2.06 -2.10 13.93
CA GLY A 221 1.98 -3.56 13.88
C GLY A 221 2.01 -4.14 12.45
N VAL A 222 2.27 -3.32 11.44
CA VAL A 222 2.39 -3.77 10.04
C VAL A 222 3.75 -4.43 9.80
N ILE A 223 3.74 -5.65 9.28
CA ILE A 223 4.97 -6.38 8.88
C ILE A 223 5.34 -5.95 7.46
N TRP A 224 6.41 -5.20 7.33
CA TRP A 224 6.94 -4.75 6.05
C TRP A 224 8.01 -5.71 5.52
N ASN A 225 7.91 -6.05 4.23
CA ASN A 225 8.88 -6.85 3.49
C ASN A 225 9.26 -6.08 2.22
N ILE A 226 10.37 -5.35 2.23
CA ILE A 226 10.81 -4.53 1.11
C ILE A 226 11.74 -5.37 0.23
N LEU A 227 11.38 -5.60 -1.03
CA LEU A 227 12.17 -6.41 -1.94
C LEU A 227 13.50 -5.71 -2.25
N GLY A 228 14.61 -6.44 -2.13
CA GLY A 228 15.95 -5.89 -2.38
C GLY A 228 16.23 -5.59 -3.84
N LYS A 229 15.50 -6.21 -4.78
CA LYS A 229 15.62 -5.94 -6.22
C LYS A 229 14.81 -4.71 -6.61
N VAL A 230 15.47 -3.60 -6.90
CA VAL A 230 14.85 -2.43 -7.54
C VAL A 230 14.46 -2.80 -8.97
N ARG A 231 13.24 -2.48 -9.36
CA ARG A 231 12.68 -2.74 -10.69
C ARG A 231 12.61 -1.45 -11.51
N SER A 232 12.26 -1.57 -12.78
CA SER A 232 12.10 -0.43 -13.67
C SER A 232 10.61 -0.11 -13.89
N ILE A 233 10.34 1.19 -14.08
CA ILE A 233 9.07 1.78 -14.45
C ILE A 233 9.32 2.92 -15.41
N SER A 234 8.47 3.16 -16.41
CA SER A 234 8.66 4.31 -17.27
C SER A 234 8.08 5.60 -16.67
N ARG A 235 8.54 6.76 -17.16
CA ARG A 235 8.01 8.08 -16.73
C ARG A 235 6.53 8.19 -17.06
N GLU A 236 6.15 7.75 -18.25
CA GLU A 236 4.77 7.77 -18.74
C GLU A 236 3.84 6.92 -17.87
N GLN A 237 4.34 5.81 -17.34
CA GLN A 237 3.58 4.97 -16.41
C GLN A 237 3.38 5.65 -15.06
N VAL A 238 4.41 6.32 -14.54
CA VAL A 238 4.31 7.11 -13.31
C VAL A 238 3.33 8.27 -13.50
N ASP A 239 3.41 8.98 -14.63
CA ASP A 239 2.50 10.07 -14.94
C ASP A 239 1.06 9.58 -15.07
N ALA A 240 0.84 8.41 -15.68
CA ALA A 240 -0.48 7.78 -15.78
C ALA A 240 -1.06 7.39 -14.41
N LEU A 241 -0.22 6.94 -13.47
CA LEU A 241 -0.63 6.66 -12.08
C LEU A 241 -0.99 7.92 -11.29
N LYS A 242 -0.33 9.04 -11.59
CA LYS A 242 -0.59 10.33 -10.95
C LYS A 242 -1.77 11.09 -11.56
N ALA A 243 -2.09 10.83 -12.83
CA ALA A 243 -3.06 11.61 -13.58
C ALA A 243 -4.44 11.72 -12.91
N PRO A 244 -5.05 10.63 -12.40
CA PRO A 244 -6.34 10.70 -11.74
C PRO A 244 -6.32 11.37 -10.37
N LEU A 245 -5.16 11.44 -9.70
CA LEU A 245 -5.08 11.91 -8.32
C LEU A 245 -5.29 13.44 -8.21
N VAL A 246 -5.92 13.87 -7.11
CA VAL A 246 -6.05 15.28 -6.77
C VAL A 246 -4.67 15.91 -6.58
N TRP A 247 -4.55 17.23 -6.85
CA TRP A 247 -3.26 17.92 -6.86
C TRP A 247 -2.43 17.70 -5.60
N GLY A 248 -3.04 17.80 -4.42
CA GLY A 248 -2.37 17.59 -3.13
C GLY A 248 -1.88 16.16 -2.86
N CYS A 249 -2.24 15.20 -3.73
CA CYS A 249 -1.88 13.79 -3.61
C CYS A 249 -1.03 13.25 -4.78
N LYS A 250 -0.67 14.10 -5.75
CA LYS A 250 0.18 13.68 -6.90
C LYS A 250 1.60 13.27 -6.51
N SER A 251 2.10 13.73 -5.36
CA SER A 251 3.34 13.26 -4.73
C SER A 251 2.97 12.59 -3.41
N ASN A 252 2.49 11.34 -3.51
CA ASN A 252 1.79 10.64 -2.45
C ASN A 252 2.69 9.76 -1.57
N SER A 253 3.81 10.33 -1.12
CA SER A 253 4.77 9.62 -0.28
C SER A 253 4.94 10.33 1.05
N ARG A 254 4.70 9.61 2.14
CA ARG A 254 5.01 10.10 3.48
C ARG A 254 6.52 10.24 3.64
N PRO A 255 7.03 11.27 4.33
CA PRO A 255 8.44 11.34 4.72
C PRO A 255 8.85 10.12 5.57
N VAL A 256 10.12 9.73 5.47
CA VAL A 256 10.67 8.65 6.30
C VAL A 256 10.57 8.99 7.79
N GLN A 257 10.31 7.96 8.59
CA GLN A 257 10.13 8.04 10.02
C GLN A 257 11.35 7.45 10.74
N PRO A 258 11.67 7.90 11.94
CA PRO A 258 12.81 7.39 12.70
C PRO A 258 12.60 5.91 13.06
N LEU A 259 13.69 5.16 13.08
CA LEU A 259 13.67 3.74 13.48
C LEU A 259 13.35 3.53 14.96
N ASN A 260 13.70 4.49 15.82
CA ASN A 260 13.46 4.44 17.27
C ASN A 260 13.94 3.12 17.91
N GLY A 261 15.14 2.68 17.54
CA GLY A 261 15.74 1.43 18.04
C GLY A 261 15.29 0.15 17.33
N ARG A 262 14.35 0.23 16.37
CA ARG A 262 13.99 -0.93 15.55
C ARG A 262 15.18 -1.37 14.70
N LYS A 263 15.36 -2.69 14.61
CA LYS A 263 16.30 -3.29 13.67
C LYS A 263 15.58 -3.62 12.37
N ILE A 264 16.29 -3.42 11.27
CA ILE A 264 15.85 -3.93 9.96
C ILE A 264 16.60 -5.23 9.72
N GLU A 265 15.86 -6.30 9.56
CA GLU A 265 16.39 -7.62 9.27
C GLU A 265 16.53 -7.82 7.77
N MET A 266 17.63 -8.43 7.34
CA MET A 266 17.89 -8.71 5.94
C MET A 266 17.91 -10.23 5.71
N TYR A 267 17.11 -10.68 4.75
CA TYR A 267 17.21 -11.98 4.12
C TYR A 267 18.00 -11.81 2.80
N ASP A 268 19.05 -12.59 2.62
CA ASP A 268 19.91 -12.59 1.41
C ASP A 268 20.44 -14.00 1.16
N VAL A 269 20.21 -14.57 -0.03
CA VAL A 269 20.64 -15.92 -0.44
C VAL A 269 21.28 -15.89 -1.81
#